data_d5697179039fd56fdccd770ae0cc090d
#
_entry.id   d5697179039fd56fdccd770ae0cc090d
#
_cell.length_a   1.000
_cell.length_b   1.000
_cell.length_c   1.000
_cell.angle_alpha   90.00
_cell.angle_beta   90.00
_cell.angle_gamma   90.00
#
_symmetry.space_group_name_H-M   'P 1'
#
loop_
_entity.id
_entity.type
_entity.pdbx_description
1 polymer ?
#
loop_
_entity_poly.entity_id
_entity_poly.type
_entity_poly.pdbx_seq_one_letter_code
_entity_poly.pdbx_strand_id
1 'polypeptide(L)'
;MKMLHSERTSRAFAMLAALLLAATAAHAAERAIDKTVDVNASVDDVWDAWTTRAGIVSFFAPDAKIEPRVGGAFEVYIDPEAPPGSRGADDMRFMALQPKRMLSFTWNAPPHLPEARAQRTLVILRLQPVGDKQTRVTLHHVGWGDGGEWDQAYAYFDKAWGGVLANLKKRFDQGPQDWTEWMANLRKSHAAASAPK
;
A
#
# COMPACT_ATOMS: atom_id res chain seq x y z
N MET A 1 0.92 -69.30 3.57
CA MET A 1 0.73 -68.23 4.55
C MET A 1 1.66 -67.00 4.27
N LYS A 2 1.76 -66.54 3.02
CA LYS A 2 2.64 -65.40 2.60
C LYS A 2 1.94 -64.28 1.83
N MET A 3 0.61 -64.36 1.56
CA MET A 3 -0.11 -63.33 0.79
C MET A 3 -0.79 -62.22 1.63
N LEU A 4 -1.00 -62.43 2.93
CA LEU A 4 -1.74 -61.49 3.78
C LEU A 4 -0.90 -60.28 4.27
N HIS A 5 0.45 -60.31 4.13
CA HIS A 5 1.31 -59.23 4.57
C HIS A 5 1.51 -58.12 3.49
N SER A 6 1.37 -58.46 2.22
CA SER A 6 1.55 -57.53 1.10
C SER A 6 0.44 -56.48 0.98
N GLU A 7 -0.81 -56.88 1.22
CA GLU A 7 -1.95 -55.95 1.10
C GLU A 7 -2.03 -54.90 2.26
N ARG A 8 -1.58 -55.28 3.46
CA ARG A 8 -1.58 -54.36 4.61
C ARG A 8 -0.53 -53.24 4.49
N THR A 9 0.64 -53.56 3.94
CA THR A 9 1.69 -52.55 3.66
C THR A 9 1.30 -51.62 2.54
N SER A 10 0.66 -52.12 1.47
CA SER A 10 0.18 -51.26 0.36
C SER A 10 -0.90 -50.27 0.78
N ARG A 11 -1.84 -50.70 1.66
CA ARG A 11 -2.91 -49.82 2.19
C ARG A 11 -2.36 -48.76 3.16
N ALA A 12 -1.36 -49.10 3.97
CA ALA A 12 -0.68 -48.12 4.86
C ALA A 12 0.11 -47.06 4.08
N PHE A 13 0.79 -47.43 3.00
CA PHE A 13 1.48 -46.49 2.11
C PHE A 13 0.51 -45.58 1.35
N ALA A 14 -0.63 -46.11 0.88
CA ALA A 14 -1.66 -45.33 0.20
C ALA A 14 -2.32 -44.30 1.15
N MET A 15 -2.58 -44.65 2.41
CA MET A 15 -3.11 -43.74 3.40
C MET A 15 -2.09 -42.65 3.80
N LEU A 16 -0.83 -43.00 3.95
CA LEU A 16 0.22 -42.02 4.27
C LEU A 16 0.44 -41.02 3.12
N ALA A 17 0.40 -41.48 1.87
CA ALA A 17 0.48 -40.63 0.69
C ALA A 17 -0.74 -39.69 0.56
N ALA A 18 -1.95 -40.18 0.87
CA ALA A 18 -3.16 -39.37 0.89
C ALA A 18 -3.15 -38.30 2.00
N LEU A 19 -2.62 -38.59 3.19
CA LEU A 19 -2.43 -37.60 4.25
C LEU A 19 -1.39 -36.52 3.88
N LEU A 20 -0.31 -36.89 3.18
CA LEU A 20 0.71 -35.95 2.71
C LEU A 20 0.19 -35.01 1.59
N LEU A 21 -0.69 -35.51 0.72
CA LEU A 21 -1.34 -34.67 -0.29
C LEU A 21 -2.38 -33.71 0.32
N ALA A 22 -3.05 -34.10 1.43
CA ALA A 22 -4.01 -33.23 2.11
C ALA A 22 -3.32 -32.07 2.88
N ALA A 23 -2.06 -32.21 3.25
CA ALA A 23 -1.30 -31.17 3.94
C ALA A 23 -0.80 -30.05 3.00
N THR A 24 -0.92 -30.21 1.68
CA THR A 24 -0.62 -29.15 0.69
C THR A 24 -1.84 -28.26 0.38
N ALA A 25 -2.97 -28.51 1.04
CA ALA A 25 -4.18 -27.73 0.84
C ALA A 25 -4.09 -26.38 1.55
N ALA A 26 -4.21 -25.35 0.75
CA ALA A 26 -4.62 -23.99 1.12
C ALA A 26 -3.62 -23.18 1.94
N HIS A 27 -2.47 -22.84 1.38
CA HIS A 27 -2.07 -21.44 1.52
C HIS A 27 -3.07 -20.66 0.66
N ALA A 28 -4.11 -20.12 1.29
CA ALA A 28 -4.90 -19.07 0.67
C ALA A 28 -3.88 -18.02 0.19
N ALA A 29 -3.93 -17.64 -1.08
CA ALA A 29 -3.02 -16.62 -1.60
C ALA A 29 -3.15 -15.40 -0.68
N GLU A 30 -2.03 -14.91 -0.18
CA GLU A 30 -2.01 -13.72 0.68
C GLU A 30 -2.77 -12.60 -0.03
N ARG A 31 -3.66 -11.93 0.69
CA ARG A 31 -4.41 -10.79 0.13
C ARG A 31 -3.44 -9.71 -0.30
N ALA A 32 -3.54 -9.26 -1.52
CA ALA A 32 -2.73 -8.19 -2.07
C ALA A 32 -3.59 -7.23 -2.88
N ILE A 33 -3.21 -5.96 -2.90
CA ILE A 33 -3.74 -4.96 -3.81
C ILE A 33 -2.68 -4.67 -4.85
N ASP A 34 -3.00 -4.93 -6.10
CA ASP A 34 -2.14 -4.66 -7.25
C ASP A 34 -2.75 -3.58 -8.12
N LYS A 35 -1.99 -2.52 -8.38
CA LYS A 35 -2.38 -1.41 -9.27
C LYS A 35 -1.22 -1.06 -10.18
N THR A 36 -1.54 -0.68 -11.41
CA THR A 36 -0.53 -0.26 -12.41
C THR A 36 -1.02 0.97 -13.14
N VAL A 37 -0.11 1.89 -13.42
CA VAL A 37 -0.36 3.08 -14.25
C VAL A 37 0.88 3.38 -15.09
N ASP A 38 0.66 3.78 -16.34
CA ASP A 38 1.70 4.36 -17.18
C ASP A 38 1.58 5.89 -17.11
N VAL A 39 2.69 6.55 -16.75
CA VAL A 39 2.77 8.02 -16.62
C VAL A 39 3.70 8.59 -17.67
N ASN A 40 3.36 9.75 -18.21
CA ASN A 40 4.13 10.47 -19.25
C ASN A 40 5.27 11.29 -18.61
N ALA A 41 6.22 10.59 -18.02
CA ALA A 41 7.38 11.19 -17.37
C ALA A 41 8.57 10.23 -17.38
N SER A 42 9.79 10.77 -17.27
CA SER A 42 10.98 9.97 -17.07
C SER A 42 10.94 9.22 -15.73
N VAL A 43 11.68 8.13 -15.63
CA VAL A 43 11.80 7.40 -14.36
C VAL A 43 12.41 8.26 -13.25
N ASP A 44 13.24 9.24 -13.62
CA ASP A 44 13.85 10.20 -12.70
C ASP A 44 12.78 11.11 -12.07
N ASP A 45 11.93 11.70 -12.91
CA ASP A 45 10.84 12.56 -12.45
C ASP A 45 9.83 11.79 -11.57
N VAL A 46 9.52 10.54 -11.95
CA VAL A 46 8.62 9.68 -11.16
C VAL A 46 9.28 9.28 -9.84
N TRP A 47 10.57 8.98 -9.83
CA TRP A 47 11.32 8.73 -8.61
C TRP A 47 11.27 9.94 -7.66
N ASP A 48 11.55 11.13 -8.16
CA ASP A 48 11.50 12.37 -7.37
C ASP A 48 10.09 12.67 -6.85
N ALA A 49 9.04 12.35 -7.62
CA ALA A 49 7.67 12.49 -7.19
C ALA A 49 7.37 11.64 -5.94
N TRP A 50 7.97 10.47 -5.78
CA TRP A 50 7.76 9.58 -4.64
C TRP A 50 8.78 9.75 -3.51
N THR A 51 9.91 10.39 -3.75
CA THR A 51 11.04 10.42 -2.78
C THR A 51 11.36 11.82 -2.27
N THR A 52 10.56 12.83 -2.64
CA THR A 52 10.71 14.19 -2.12
C THR A 52 9.39 14.70 -1.54
N ARG A 53 9.46 15.63 -0.56
CA ARG A 53 8.27 16.30 -0.04
C ARG A 53 7.51 17.04 -1.15
N ALA A 54 8.23 17.81 -1.97
CA ALA A 54 7.62 18.54 -3.08
C ALA A 54 6.95 17.61 -4.09
N GLY A 55 7.55 16.45 -4.34
CA GLY A 55 7.00 15.40 -5.19
C GLY A 55 5.68 14.88 -4.63
N ILE A 56 5.63 14.43 -3.38
CA ILE A 56 4.41 13.92 -2.73
C ILE A 56 3.31 15.00 -2.72
N VAL A 57 3.65 16.23 -2.38
CA VAL A 57 2.68 17.34 -2.35
C VAL A 57 2.12 17.65 -3.74
N SER A 58 2.83 17.30 -4.79
CA SER A 58 2.37 17.56 -6.16
C SER A 58 1.22 16.65 -6.63
N PHE A 59 0.90 15.54 -5.92
CA PHE A 59 -0.15 14.61 -6.36
C PHE A 59 -0.84 13.82 -5.26
N PHE A 60 -0.19 13.58 -4.11
CA PHE A 60 -0.69 12.59 -3.13
C PHE A 60 -1.42 13.26 -1.97
N ALA A 61 -0.84 14.27 -1.36
CA ALA A 61 -1.39 14.90 -0.17
C ALA A 61 -0.89 16.34 -0.02
N PRO A 62 -1.59 17.20 0.77
CA PRO A 62 -1.20 18.60 0.95
C PRO A 62 0.09 18.80 1.72
N ASP A 63 0.54 17.81 2.53
CA ASP A 63 1.84 17.87 3.19
C ASP A 63 2.45 16.47 3.41
N ALA A 64 3.75 16.41 3.66
CA ALA A 64 4.49 15.18 3.88
C ALA A 64 5.83 15.43 4.59
N LYS A 65 6.34 14.37 5.25
CA LYS A 65 7.74 14.29 5.70
C LYS A 65 8.43 13.12 5.01
N ILE A 66 9.40 13.42 4.16
CA ILE A 66 10.07 12.43 3.32
C ILE A 66 11.58 12.48 3.54
N GLU A 67 12.14 11.38 3.99
CA GLU A 67 13.58 11.18 4.19
C GLU A 67 14.01 9.92 3.41
N PRO A 68 14.46 10.03 2.14
CA PRO A 68 14.63 8.89 1.23
C PRO A 68 15.88 8.05 1.56
N ARG A 69 15.85 7.39 2.70
CA ARG A 69 16.84 6.41 3.17
C ARG A 69 16.11 5.28 3.91
N VAL A 70 16.70 4.11 3.97
CA VAL A 70 16.15 2.98 4.75
C VAL A 70 15.95 3.42 6.21
N GLY A 71 14.76 3.16 6.75
CA GLY A 71 14.34 3.61 8.08
C GLY A 71 13.98 5.10 8.17
N GLY A 72 14.19 5.89 7.11
CA GLY A 72 13.79 7.30 7.06
C GLY A 72 12.28 7.48 6.96
N ALA A 73 11.78 8.66 7.26
CA ALA A 73 10.36 8.97 7.24
C ALA A 73 9.77 8.87 5.83
N PHE A 74 8.61 8.23 5.72
CA PHE A 74 7.69 8.28 4.59
C PHE A 74 6.30 8.62 5.12
N GLU A 75 6.15 9.84 5.62
CA GLU A 75 4.91 10.29 6.24
C GLU A 75 4.13 11.17 5.26
N VAL A 76 2.87 10.82 5.03
CA VAL A 76 1.98 11.51 4.08
C VAL A 76 0.79 12.05 4.86
N TYR A 77 0.63 13.36 4.88
CA TYR A 77 -0.36 14.04 5.68
C TYR A 77 -1.57 14.44 4.84
N ILE A 78 -2.60 13.60 4.87
CA ILE A 78 -3.89 13.82 4.18
C ILE A 78 -4.65 14.97 4.85
N ASP A 79 -4.54 15.07 6.18
CA ASP A 79 -5.04 16.14 7.00
C ASP A 79 -3.90 16.68 7.88
N PRO A 80 -3.08 17.62 7.38
CA PRO A 80 -1.93 18.12 8.11
C PRO A 80 -2.31 18.92 9.38
N GLU A 81 -3.57 19.36 9.52
CA GLU A 81 -4.08 20.11 10.67
C GLU A 81 -4.64 19.20 11.79
N ALA A 82 -4.78 17.89 11.53
CA ALA A 82 -5.17 16.91 12.53
C ALA A 82 -4.05 16.67 13.56
N PRO A 83 -4.39 16.18 14.77
CA PRO A 83 -3.39 15.83 15.77
C PRO A 83 -2.37 14.82 15.26
N PRO A 84 -1.10 14.87 15.72
CA PRO A 84 -0.10 13.87 15.42
C PRO A 84 -0.62 12.44 15.67
N GLY A 85 -0.34 11.52 14.75
CA GLY A 85 -0.88 10.16 14.75
C GLY A 85 -2.20 10.00 13.99
N SER A 86 -2.86 11.10 13.62
CA SER A 86 -4.14 11.11 12.90
C SER A 86 -4.12 11.89 11.58
N ARG A 87 -2.95 12.39 11.17
CA ARG A 87 -2.81 13.21 9.94
C ARG A 87 -2.92 12.43 8.63
N GLY A 88 -2.80 11.11 8.70
CA GLY A 88 -2.78 10.21 7.56
C GLY A 88 -1.82 9.05 7.81
N ALA A 89 -0.70 9.02 7.12
CA ALA A 89 0.34 8.00 7.25
C ALA A 89 1.45 8.48 8.19
N ASP A 90 1.10 8.77 9.45
CA ASP A 90 2.06 9.13 10.49
C ASP A 90 2.95 7.92 10.86
N ASP A 91 4.24 8.18 11.15
CA ASP A 91 5.25 7.20 11.55
C ASP A 91 5.58 6.11 10.51
N MET A 92 5.20 6.31 9.25
CA MET A 92 5.57 5.39 8.19
C MET A 92 7.03 5.59 7.78
N ARG A 93 7.68 4.49 7.34
CA ARG A 93 9.12 4.44 7.08
C ARG A 93 9.41 3.78 5.75
N PHE A 94 10.44 4.27 5.08
CA PHE A 94 11.05 3.54 3.98
C PHE A 94 11.67 2.23 4.49
N MET A 95 11.38 1.12 3.80
CA MET A 95 11.91 -0.20 4.12
C MET A 95 13.02 -0.62 3.17
N ALA A 96 12.92 -0.28 1.89
CA ALA A 96 13.95 -0.49 0.89
C ALA A 96 13.89 0.58 -0.19
N LEU A 97 15.06 0.92 -0.74
CA LEU A 97 15.21 1.83 -1.87
C LEU A 97 16.25 1.27 -2.84
N GLN A 98 15.83 1.10 -4.08
CA GLN A 98 16.69 0.86 -5.24
C GLN A 98 16.47 2.04 -6.19
N PRO A 99 17.38 3.03 -6.22
CA PRO A 99 17.17 4.28 -6.94
C PRO A 99 16.63 4.07 -8.36
N LYS A 100 15.53 4.78 -8.68
CA LYS A 100 14.87 4.76 -10.00
C LYS A 100 14.32 3.39 -10.45
N ARG A 101 14.23 2.42 -9.53
CA ARG A 101 13.72 1.08 -9.83
C ARG A 101 12.65 0.61 -8.86
N MET A 102 12.86 0.78 -7.57
CA MET A 102 11.95 0.28 -6.55
C MET A 102 12.11 1.07 -5.25
N LEU A 103 10.99 1.32 -4.59
CA LEU A 103 10.95 1.72 -3.20
C LEU A 103 9.85 0.95 -2.48
N SER A 104 10.01 0.75 -1.18
CA SER A 104 8.99 0.19 -0.33
C SER A 104 8.92 0.94 1.00
N PHE A 105 7.73 1.00 1.56
CA PHE A 105 7.46 1.69 2.80
C PHE A 105 6.34 1.00 3.59
N THR A 106 6.37 1.15 4.91
CA THR A 106 5.26 0.70 5.76
C THR A 106 4.03 1.58 5.54
N TRP A 107 2.84 1.01 5.78
CA TRP A 107 1.58 1.74 5.68
C TRP A 107 0.67 1.41 6.85
N ASN A 108 -0.29 2.28 7.15
CA ASN A 108 -1.26 2.10 8.23
C ASN A 108 -2.70 2.34 7.73
N ALA A 109 -3.67 1.77 8.45
CA ALA A 109 -5.08 2.00 8.17
C ALA A 109 -5.53 3.43 8.54
N PRO A 110 -6.67 3.91 8.01
CA PRO A 110 -7.24 5.21 8.38
C PRO A 110 -7.51 5.33 9.88
N PRO A 111 -7.53 6.56 10.45
CA PRO A 111 -7.69 6.77 11.91
C PRO A 111 -8.98 6.18 12.52
N HIS A 112 -10.03 6.02 11.73
CA HIS A 112 -11.30 5.43 12.19
C HIS A 112 -11.30 3.89 12.25
N LEU A 113 -10.17 3.25 11.92
CA LEU A 113 -9.94 1.80 12.00
C LEU A 113 -8.75 1.53 12.96
N PRO A 114 -8.91 1.78 14.28
CA PRO A 114 -7.80 1.81 15.23
C PRO A 114 -7.08 0.46 15.41
N GLU A 115 -7.79 -0.67 15.33
CA GLU A 115 -7.20 -2.01 15.49
C GLU A 115 -6.28 -2.36 14.30
N ALA A 116 -6.76 -2.13 13.08
CA ALA A 116 -5.94 -2.31 11.89
C ALA A 116 -4.82 -1.26 11.81
N ARG A 117 -5.09 0.00 12.26
CA ARG A 117 -4.11 1.08 12.27
C ARG A 117 -2.94 0.84 13.22
N ALA A 118 -3.15 0.15 14.33
CA ALA A 118 -2.08 -0.20 15.29
C ALA A 118 -1.02 -1.14 14.68
N GLN A 119 -1.35 -1.79 13.58
CA GLN A 119 -0.47 -2.69 12.84
C GLN A 119 0.07 -1.99 11.58
N ARG A 120 1.00 -2.66 10.87
CA ARG A 120 1.61 -2.11 9.65
C ARG A 120 1.49 -3.09 8.50
N THR A 121 1.15 -2.54 7.36
CA THR A 121 1.21 -3.22 6.06
C THR A 121 2.44 -2.74 5.29
N LEU A 122 2.72 -3.32 4.14
CA LEU A 122 3.86 -2.99 3.29
C LEU A 122 3.39 -2.62 1.88
N VAL A 123 3.81 -1.46 1.41
CA VAL A 123 3.64 -1.04 0.03
C VAL A 123 4.97 -1.12 -0.70
N ILE A 124 4.96 -1.71 -1.89
CA ILE A 124 6.10 -1.82 -2.78
C ILE A 124 5.74 -1.13 -4.09
N LEU A 125 6.54 -0.16 -4.49
CA LEU A 125 6.45 0.49 -5.79
C LEU A 125 7.61 0.04 -6.68
N ARG A 126 7.29 -0.34 -7.91
CA ARG A 126 8.28 -0.62 -8.95
C ARG A 126 8.13 0.39 -10.07
N LEU A 127 9.25 0.92 -10.53
CA LEU A 127 9.33 1.88 -11.62
C LEU A 127 10.04 1.21 -12.80
N GLN A 128 9.38 1.17 -13.93
CA GLN A 128 9.92 0.57 -15.15
C GLN A 128 9.82 1.58 -16.29
N PRO A 129 10.95 2.04 -16.85
CA PRO A 129 10.92 2.80 -18.10
C PRO A 129 10.26 1.97 -19.20
N VAL A 130 9.27 2.54 -19.89
CA VAL A 130 8.60 1.94 -21.06
C VAL A 130 8.80 2.78 -22.32
N GLY A 131 9.55 3.87 -22.19
CA GLY A 131 9.98 4.81 -23.23
C GLY A 131 10.82 5.91 -22.60
N ASP A 132 11.38 6.80 -23.40
CA ASP A 132 12.27 7.89 -22.92
C ASP A 132 11.56 8.84 -21.94
N LYS A 133 10.27 9.05 -22.13
CA LYS A 133 9.42 9.93 -21.32
C LYS A 133 8.16 9.22 -20.83
N GLN A 134 8.25 7.94 -20.61
CA GLN A 134 7.14 7.16 -20.08
C GLN A 134 7.64 6.11 -19.09
N THR A 135 7.00 6.06 -17.94
CA THR A 135 7.33 5.12 -16.85
C THR A 135 6.08 4.36 -16.43
N ARG A 136 6.20 3.05 -16.35
CA ARG A 136 5.21 2.19 -15.70
C ARG A 136 5.47 2.16 -14.21
N VAL A 137 4.45 2.49 -13.43
CA VAL A 137 4.43 2.39 -11.97
C VAL A 137 3.53 1.25 -11.58
N THR A 138 4.09 0.25 -10.90
CA THR A 138 3.33 -0.86 -10.32
C THR A 138 3.38 -0.74 -8.80
N LEU A 139 2.20 -0.74 -8.17
CA LEU A 139 2.02 -0.74 -6.73
C LEU A 139 1.54 -2.11 -6.29
N HIS A 140 2.20 -2.67 -5.29
CA HIS A 140 1.84 -3.92 -4.63
C HIS A 140 1.74 -3.67 -3.13
N HIS A 141 0.55 -3.88 -2.54
CA HIS A 141 0.28 -3.63 -1.12
C HIS A 141 -0.14 -4.92 -0.44
N VAL A 142 0.64 -5.37 0.53
CA VAL A 142 0.54 -6.67 1.22
C VAL A 142 0.59 -6.52 2.73
N GLY A 143 0.43 -7.66 3.44
CA GLY A 143 0.48 -7.71 4.90
C GLY A 143 -0.88 -7.40 5.52
N TRP A 144 -1.96 -7.78 4.85
CA TRP A 144 -3.32 -7.63 5.33
C TRP A 144 -3.68 -8.71 6.33
N GLY A 145 -4.36 -8.32 7.42
CA GLY A 145 -5.07 -9.27 8.27
C GLY A 145 -6.44 -9.65 7.68
N ASP A 146 -7.20 -10.45 8.42
CA ASP A 146 -8.50 -10.97 8.02
C ASP A 146 -9.64 -10.50 8.93
N GLY A 147 -10.80 -10.26 8.34
CA GLY A 147 -12.03 -9.90 9.04
C GLY A 147 -12.05 -8.50 9.66
N GLY A 148 -13.19 -8.12 10.24
CA GLY A 148 -13.34 -6.89 11.03
C GLY A 148 -12.86 -5.62 10.32
N GLU A 149 -11.99 -4.85 10.98
CA GLU A 149 -11.42 -3.62 10.43
C GLU A 149 -10.48 -3.88 9.24
N TRP A 150 -9.88 -5.08 9.13
CA TRP A 150 -9.00 -5.40 8.02
C TRP A 150 -9.73 -5.48 6.69
N ASP A 151 -10.96 -6.00 6.68
CA ASP A 151 -11.77 -6.03 5.45
C ASP A 151 -12.17 -4.62 5.02
N GLN A 152 -12.47 -3.74 5.98
CA GLN A 152 -12.77 -2.34 5.72
C GLN A 152 -11.53 -1.60 5.20
N ALA A 153 -10.36 -1.80 5.83
CA ALA A 153 -9.10 -1.22 5.40
C ALA A 153 -8.70 -1.68 3.99
N TYR A 154 -8.83 -2.97 3.69
CA TYR A 154 -8.56 -3.52 2.37
C TYR A 154 -9.44 -2.88 1.29
N ALA A 155 -10.76 -2.85 1.50
CA ALA A 155 -11.71 -2.26 0.56
C ALA A 155 -11.46 -0.74 0.37
N TYR A 156 -11.11 -0.04 1.44
CA TYR A 156 -10.74 1.37 1.37
C TYR A 156 -9.50 1.58 0.49
N PHE A 157 -8.42 0.84 0.74
CA PHE A 157 -7.17 1.03 0.01
C PHE A 157 -7.20 0.49 -1.42
N ASP A 158 -8.00 -0.54 -1.70
CA ASP A 158 -8.20 -0.98 -3.09
C ASP A 158 -8.72 0.16 -3.97
N LYS A 159 -9.62 0.98 -3.45
CA LYS A 159 -10.12 2.18 -4.12
C LYS A 159 -9.12 3.34 -4.06
N ALA A 160 -8.57 3.63 -2.87
CA ALA A 160 -7.72 4.80 -2.64
C ALA A 160 -6.45 4.80 -3.50
N TRP A 161 -5.77 3.65 -3.63
CA TRP A 161 -4.56 3.54 -4.46
C TRP A 161 -4.83 3.80 -5.94
N GLY A 162 -6.01 3.42 -6.42
CA GLY A 162 -6.44 3.79 -7.77
C GLY A 162 -6.48 5.31 -7.96
N GLY A 163 -7.02 6.04 -6.98
CA GLY A 163 -7.06 7.52 -6.96
C GLY A 163 -5.65 8.14 -6.90
N VAL A 164 -4.79 7.63 -6.02
CA VAL A 164 -3.40 8.11 -5.89
C VAL A 164 -2.62 7.97 -7.20
N LEU A 165 -2.70 6.81 -7.86
CA LEU A 165 -2.02 6.58 -9.13
C LEU A 165 -2.63 7.40 -10.28
N ALA A 166 -3.95 7.64 -10.27
CA ALA A 166 -4.59 8.54 -11.22
C ALA A 166 -4.13 10.00 -11.02
N ASN A 167 -3.97 10.45 -9.78
CA ASN A 167 -3.42 11.76 -9.46
C ASN A 167 -1.96 11.90 -9.88
N LEU A 168 -1.14 10.85 -9.69
CA LEU A 168 0.24 10.84 -10.19
C LEU A 168 0.27 11.04 -11.71
N LYS A 169 -0.58 10.31 -12.44
CA LYS A 169 -0.69 10.49 -13.89
C LYS A 169 -1.12 11.91 -14.24
N LYS A 170 -2.18 12.42 -13.61
CA LYS A 170 -2.69 13.77 -13.82
C LYS A 170 -1.63 14.83 -13.55
N ARG A 171 -0.83 14.66 -12.50
CA ARG A 171 0.26 15.59 -12.16
C ARG A 171 1.24 15.75 -13.33
N PHE A 172 1.57 14.67 -14.05
CA PHE A 172 2.49 14.74 -15.20
C PHE A 172 1.81 15.19 -16.49
N ASP A 173 0.52 14.96 -16.64
CA ASP A 173 -0.25 15.40 -17.81
C ASP A 173 -0.73 16.86 -17.71
N GLN A 174 -1.01 17.36 -16.51
CA GLN A 174 -1.74 18.63 -16.29
C GLN A 174 -1.05 19.58 -15.28
N GLY A 175 0.02 19.14 -14.61
CA GLY A 175 0.71 19.91 -13.58
C GLY A 175 0.34 19.49 -12.15
N PRO A 176 0.97 20.13 -11.15
CA PRO A 176 0.78 19.81 -9.74
C PRO A 176 -0.67 20.00 -9.27
N GLN A 177 -1.08 19.17 -8.29
CA GLN A 177 -2.36 19.29 -7.61
C GLN A 177 -2.42 20.60 -6.82
N ASP A 178 -3.53 21.32 -6.95
CA ASP A 178 -3.90 22.43 -6.05
C ASP A 178 -4.70 21.87 -4.87
N TRP A 179 -4.23 22.11 -3.66
CA TRP A 179 -4.86 21.64 -2.43
C TRP A 179 -5.75 22.69 -1.74
N THR A 180 -5.95 23.88 -2.34
CA THR A 180 -6.69 24.99 -1.74
C THR A 180 -8.11 24.60 -1.33
N GLU A 181 -8.85 24.00 -2.24
CA GLU A 181 -10.23 23.55 -1.98
C GLU A 181 -10.27 22.39 -0.97
N TRP A 182 -9.34 21.43 -1.08
CA TRP A 182 -9.21 20.32 -0.14
C TRP A 182 -9.01 20.84 1.29
N MET A 183 -8.06 21.73 1.51
CA MET A 183 -7.75 22.32 2.80
C MET A 183 -8.93 23.15 3.34
N ALA A 184 -9.63 23.89 2.49
CA ALA A 184 -10.83 24.64 2.91
C ALA A 184 -11.95 23.69 3.40
N ASN A 185 -12.13 22.54 2.73
CA ASN A 185 -13.14 21.55 3.11
C ASN A 185 -12.77 20.84 4.43
N LEU A 186 -11.48 20.50 4.64
CA LEU A 186 -11.00 19.95 5.91
C LEU A 186 -11.29 20.89 7.08
N ARG A 187 -10.98 22.18 6.95
CA ARG A 187 -11.25 23.18 7.99
C ARG A 187 -12.72 23.32 8.31
N LYS A 188 -13.60 23.28 7.31
CA LYS A 188 -15.05 23.26 7.51
C LYS A 188 -15.50 22.01 8.30
N SER A 189 -14.93 20.85 7.98
CA SER A 189 -15.24 19.60 8.69
C SER A 189 -14.80 19.65 10.15
N HIS A 190 -13.59 20.18 10.43
CA HIS A 190 -13.08 20.37 11.80
C HIS A 190 -13.96 21.34 12.60
N ALA A 191 -14.35 22.48 12.01
CA ALA A 191 -15.23 23.43 12.65
C ALA A 191 -16.61 22.82 12.97
N ALA A 192 -17.18 22.03 12.08
CA ALA A 192 -18.44 21.34 12.32
C ALA A 192 -18.35 20.27 13.43
N ALA A 193 -17.22 19.54 13.50
CA ALA A 193 -17.00 18.55 14.56
C ALA A 193 -16.78 19.16 15.96
N SER A 194 -16.30 20.40 16.02
CA SER A 194 -16.00 21.15 17.26
C SER A 194 -17.18 22.01 17.73
N ALA A 195 -18.28 22.10 16.98
CA ALA A 195 -19.46 22.86 17.38
C ALA A 195 -20.17 22.20 18.56
N PRO A 196 -20.55 22.96 19.62
CA PRO A 196 -21.30 22.41 20.75
C PRO A 196 -22.67 21.90 20.28
N LYS A 197 -23.04 20.70 20.77
CA LYS A 197 -24.36 20.07 20.54
C LYS A 197 -25.42 20.73 21.40
#